data_7b722297ea0e04b586dfed5e59f4ec05
#
_entry.id   7b722297ea0e04b586dfed5e59f4ec05
#
_cell.length_a   1.000
_cell.length_b   1.000
_cell.length_c   1.000
_cell.angle_alpha   90.00
_cell.angle_beta   90.00
_cell.angle_gamma   90.00
#
_symmetry.space_group_name_H-M   'P 1'
#
loop_
_entity.id
_entity.type
_entity.pdbx_description
1 polymer ?
#
loop_
_entity_poly.entity_id
_entity_poly.type
_entity_poly.pdbx_seq_one_letter_code
_entity_poly.pdbx_strand_id
1 'polypeptide(L)'
;MSITDDGDYGAKQVGFLEIIWGEGFLSPGGIEELDLMLSGLDISTKDVLDIGCGCGGGAFHLARGYNVNSVTGIDVEPFVIKRATELSYKYSLTDKTKFEVVEPGPLAYENNQFDMVFSKDAFLHIPDKEGLAAEVARVIRPGGLLVASDWMRSNDEPLSDMMIEYIAAEGMDMHMCSIGRYRDAIESAGFVDIELTDRNKWYYGLSKRELAAMSKSPLREKIVNLIGEAEAAKTIEIWKKMIGVLESGEHRPGHIRARMPA
;
A
#
# COMPACT_ATOMS: atom_id res chain seq x y z
N MET A 1 -13.19 -8.08 -15.15
CA MET A 1 -11.77 -8.44 -14.99
C MET A 1 -11.58 -8.68 -13.51
N SER A 2 -10.94 -9.77 -13.13
CA SER A 2 -10.62 -10.05 -11.73
C SER A 2 -9.63 -8.99 -11.24
N ILE A 3 -9.88 -8.42 -10.06
CA ILE A 3 -8.92 -7.54 -9.36
C ILE A 3 -7.90 -8.42 -8.59
N THR A 4 -8.09 -9.72 -8.59
CA THR A 4 -7.17 -10.69 -8.03
C THR A 4 -6.11 -10.98 -9.07
N ASP A 5 -4.87 -10.70 -8.74
CA ASP A 5 -3.71 -11.13 -9.51
C ASP A 5 -3.65 -12.66 -9.43
N ASP A 6 -3.99 -13.39 -10.47
CA ASP A 6 -4.13 -14.86 -10.57
C ASP A 6 -3.00 -15.67 -9.87
N GLY A 7 -2.67 -15.33 -8.60
CA GLY A 7 -1.69 -16.00 -7.74
C GLY A 7 -0.30 -15.36 -7.70
N ASP A 8 -0.14 -14.08 -8.07
CA ASP A 8 1.16 -13.39 -8.04
C ASP A 8 1.72 -13.21 -6.62
N TYR A 9 0.87 -13.16 -5.59
CA TYR A 9 1.30 -13.14 -4.19
C TYR A 9 1.51 -14.53 -3.60
N GLY A 10 2.21 -15.41 -4.32
CA GLY A 10 2.64 -16.69 -3.78
C GLY A 10 3.80 -16.58 -2.78
N ALA A 11 4.13 -17.71 -2.11
CA ALA A 11 5.14 -17.75 -1.04
C ALA A 11 6.52 -17.19 -1.44
N LYS A 12 6.94 -17.37 -2.70
CA LYS A 12 8.23 -16.85 -3.19
C LYS A 12 8.20 -15.35 -3.36
N GLN A 13 7.12 -14.80 -3.93
CA GLN A 13 6.98 -13.37 -4.14
C GLN A 13 6.88 -12.64 -2.79
N VAL A 14 6.01 -13.08 -1.90
CA VAL A 14 5.91 -12.53 -0.54
C VAL A 14 7.25 -12.60 0.19
N GLY A 15 7.91 -13.77 0.17
CA GLY A 15 9.21 -13.93 0.82
C GLY A 15 10.30 -13.01 0.23
N PHE A 16 10.28 -12.77 -1.09
CA PHE A 16 11.17 -11.82 -1.74
C PHE A 16 10.91 -10.38 -1.25
N LEU A 17 9.66 -9.93 -1.23
CA LEU A 17 9.29 -8.59 -0.78
C LEU A 17 9.62 -8.40 0.70
N GLU A 18 9.35 -9.40 1.55
CA GLU A 18 9.74 -9.39 2.97
C GLU A 18 11.28 -9.31 3.17
N ILE A 19 12.08 -9.89 2.27
CA ILE A 19 13.55 -9.75 2.31
C ILE A 19 13.98 -8.30 2.05
N ILE A 20 13.28 -7.59 1.16
CA ILE A 20 13.63 -6.20 0.80
C ILE A 20 13.09 -5.21 1.83
N TRP A 21 11.84 -5.34 2.24
CA TRP A 21 11.11 -4.32 3.02
C TRP A 21 10.83 -4.69 4.48
N GLY A 22 11.13 -5.93 4.84
CA GLY A 22 10.90 -6.45 6.19
C GLY A 22 9.66 -7.33 6.29
N GLU A 23 9.63 -8.16 7.33
CA GLU A 23 8.56 -9.15 7.54
C GLU A 23 7.19 -8.47 7.65
N GLY A 24 6.25 -8.92 6.84
CA GLY A 24 4.89 -8.38 6.74
C GLY A 24 4.71 -7.22 5.76
N PHE A 25 5.79 -6.67 5.18
CA PHE A 25 5.71 -5.57 4.22
C PHE A 25 5.81 -6.05 2.78
N LEU A 26 4.89 -5.58 1.93
CA LEU A 26 4.81 -5.90 0.51
C LEU A 26 5.02 -4.69 -0.40
N SER A 27 5.33 -3.52 0.18
CA SER A 27 5.56 -2.28 -0.56
C SER A 27 6.67 -1.44 0.06
N PRO A 28 7.28 -0.50 -0.70
CA PRO A 28 8.49 0.22 -0.32
C PRO A 28 8.37 1.06 0.96
N GLY A 29 9.49 1.21 1.68
CA GLY A 29 9.64 2.18 2.76
C GLY A 29 9.41 1.65 4.18
N GLY A 30 8.73 0.51 4.33
CA GLY A 30 8.57 -0.13 5.64
C GLY A 30 8.07 0.82 6.73
N ILE A 31 8.63 0.68 7.94
CA ILE A 31 8.23 1.45 9.12
C ILE A 31 8.51 2.96 8.96
N GLU A 32 9.62 3.35 8.32
CA GLU A 32 9.99 4.76 8.14
C GLU A 32 8.89 5.53 7.38
N GLU A 33 8.37 4.94 6.32
CA GLU A 33 7.30 5.57 5.53
C GLU A 33 5.99 5.64 6.30
N LEU A 34 5.66 4.59 7.09
CA LEU A 34 4.49 4.62 7.95
C LEU A 34 4.56 5.73 9.00
N ASP A 35 5.71 5.91 9.65
CA ASP A 35 5.89 6.98 10.64
C ASP A 35 5.73 8.37 10.01
N LEU A 36 6.18 8.54 8.76
CA LEU A 36 5.96 9.78 8.01
C LEU A 36 4.48 9.98 7.66
N MET A 37 3.78 8.93 7.22
CA MET A 37 2.33 8.98 6.95
C MET A 37 1.52 9.37 8.20
N LEU A 38 1.97 9.00 9.39
CA LEU A 38 1.26 9.19 10.66
C LEU A 38 1.77 10.37 11.48
N SER A 39 2.86 11.01 11.03
CA SER A 39 3.52 12.09 11.78
C SER A 39 2.55 13.21 12.16
N GLY A 40 2.51 13.55 13.45
CA GLY A 40 1.65 14.62 13.99
C GLY A 40 0.18 14.24 14.19
N LEU A 41 -0.21 13.00 13.91
CA LEU A 41 -1.57 12.51 14.16
C LEU A 41 -1.64 11.79 15.50
N ASP A 42 -2.67 12.09 16.30
CA ASP A 42 -3.04 11.26 17.45
C ASP A 42 -4.06 10.23 17.01
N ILE A 43 -3.60 8.98 16.87
CA ILE A 43 -4.41 7.84 16.51
C ILE A 43 -4.55 6.82 17.65
N SER A 44 -4.13 7.19 18.86
CA SER A 44 -4.29 6.33 20.05
C SER A 44 -5.77 6.00 20.28
N THR A 45 -6.03 4.77 20.72
CA THR A 45 -7.38 4.24 21.02
C THR A 45 -8.37 4.22 19.85
N LYS A 46 -7.93 4.43 18.60
CA LYS A 46 -8.79 4.40 17.42
C LYS A 46 -9.04 2.98 16.92
N ASP A 47 -10.24 2.75 16.39
CA ASP A 47 -10.58 1.58 15.57
C ASP A 47 -10.20 1.87 14.12
N VAL A 48 -9.30 1.07 13.56
CA VAL A 48 -8.71 1.29 12.23
C VAL A 48 -9.15 0.20 11.27
N LEU A 49 -9.55 0.59 10.05
CA LEU A 49 -9.68 -0.30 8.89
C LEU A 49 -8.44 -0.13 8.01
N ASP A 50 -7.70 -1.20 7.76
CA ASP A 50 -6.54 -1.24 6.84
C ASP A 50 -6.96 -1.91 5.52
N ILE A 51 -7.14 -1.12 4.46
CA ILE A 51 -7.60 -1.60 3.14
C ILE A 51 -6.39 -1.98 2.29
N GLY A 52 -6.36 -3.23 1.82
CA GLY A 52 -5.21 -3.81 1.14
C GLY A 52 -4.06 -4.04 2.12
N CYS A 53 -4.36 -4.69 3.24
CA CYS A 53 -3.41 -4.84 4.36
C CYS A 53 -2.22 -5.76 4.05
N GLY A 54 -2.26 -6.50 2.95
CA GLY A 54 -1.23 -7.47 2.59
C GLY A 54 -0.93 -8.45 3.72
N CYS A 55 0.35 -8.63 4.03
CA CYS A 55 0.79 -9.49 5.13
C CYS A 55 0.75 -8.83 6.52
N GLY A 56 0.11 -7.66 6.66
CA GLY A 56 -0.21 -7.03 7.93
C GLY A 56 0.88 -6.13 8.51
N GLY A 57 1.96 -5.82 7.78
CA GLY A 57 3.06 -4.99 8.28
C GLY A 57 2.62 -3.64 8.81
N GLY A 58 1.72 -2.94 8.09
CA GLY A 58 1.08 -1.70 8.52
C GLY A 58 0.26 -1.87 9.78
N ALA A 59 -0.65 -2.86 9.79
CA ALA A 59 -1.51 -3.17 10.93
C ALA A 59 -0.71 -3.46 12.21
N PHE A 60 0.38 -4.22 12.11
CA PHE A 60 1.23 -4.53 13.27
C PHE A 60 1.97 -3.29 13.79
N HIS A 61 2.42 -2.42 12.90
CA HIS A 61 3.07 -1.17 13.30
C HIS A 61 2.09 -0.23 14.01
N LEU A 62 0.86 -0.09 13.50
CA LEU A 62 -0.22 0.66 14.15
C LEU A 62 -0.53 0.10 15.55
N ALA A 63 -0.70 -1.22 15.67
CA ALA A 63 -1.05 -1.87 16.92
C ALA A 63 0.04 -1.76 18.01
N ARG A 64 1.32 -1.79 17.61
CA ARG A 64 2.46 -1.74 18.55
C ARG A 64 2.94 -0.33 18.85
N GLY A 65 3.06 0.51 17.79
CA GLY A 65 3.71 1.81 17.86
C GLY A 65 2.79 2.95 18.29
N TYR A 66 1.50 2.83 17.98
CA TYR A 66 0.55 3.95 18.11
C TYR A 66 -0.58 3.70 19.11
N ASN A 67 -0.56 2.56 19.80
CA ASN A 67 -1.57 2.21 20.80
C ASN A 67 -3.02 2.34 20.32
N VAL A 68 -3.28 1.99 19.06
CA VAL A 68 -4.65 1.92 18.52
C VAL A 68 -5.48 0.90 19.30
N ASN A 69 -6.80 1.07 19.31
CA ASN A 69 -7.70 0.12 19.97
C ASN A 69 -7.72 -1.21 19.19
N SER A 70 -7.99 -1.15 17.91
CA SER A 70 -8.03 -2.31 17.03
C SER A 70 -7.63 -1.97 15.59
N VAL A 71 -7.14 -2.96 14.83
CA VAL A 71 -6.94 -2.88 13.39
C VAL A 71 -7.66 -4.05 12.74
N THR A 72 -8.61 -3.75 11.85
CA THR A 72 -9.20 -4.73 10.94
C THR A 72 -8.51 -4.57 9.60
N GLY A 73 -7.70 -5.55 9.20
CA GLY A 73 -7.04 -5.59 7.90
C GLY A 73 -7.86 -6.39 6.90
N ILE A 74 -8.08 -5.86 5.72
CA ILE A 74 -8.75 -6.56 4.62
C ILE A 74 -7.89 -6.61 3.38
N ASP A 75 -7.97 -7.72 2.67
CA ASP A 75 -7.31 -7.93 1.39
C ASP A 75 -8.11 -8.92 0.55
N VAL A 76 -7.96 -8.85 -0.77
CA VAL A 76 -8.64 -9.78 -1.70
C VAL A 76 -7.86 -11.09 -1.85
N GLU A 77 -6.57 -11.12 -1.46
CA GLU A 77 -5.67 -12.25 -1.63
C GLU A 77 -5.66 -13.18 -0.39
N PRO A 78 -6.20 -14.42 -0.50
CA PRO A 78 -6.25 -15.34 0.65
C PRO A 78 -4.87 -15.71 1.21
N PHE A 79 -3.84 -15.72 0.36
CA PHE A 79 -2.48 -16.08 0.78
C PHE A 79 -1.90 -15.04 1.74
N VAL A 80 -2.03 -13.74 1.43
CA VAL A 80 -1.50 -12.67 2.27
C VAL A 80 -2.26 -12.56 3.59
N ILE A 81 -3.58 -12.75 3.57
CA ILE A 81 -4.42 -12.77 4.79
C ILE A 81 -4.03 -13.93 5.71
N LYS A 82 -3.80 -15.12 5.15
CA LYS A 82 -3.27 -16.25 5.92
C LYS A 82 -1.95 -15.89 6.57
N ARG A 83 -1.01 -15.30 5.81
CA ARG A 83 0.29 -14.85 6.31
C ARG A 83 0.15 -13.79 7.40
N ALA A 84 -0.71 -12.78 7.22
CA ALA A 84 -0.99 -11.77 8.23
C ALA A 84 -1.54 -12.39 9.53
N THR A 85 -2.44 -13.35 9.41
CA THR A 85 -2.99 -14.07 10.57
C THR A 85 -1.90 -14.84 11.31
N GLU A 86 -1.04 -15.58 10.61
CA GLU A 86 0.10 -16.29 11.21
C GLU A 86 1.07 -15.33 11.93
N LEU A 87 1.36 -14.17 11.33
CA LEU A 87 2.20 -13.15 11.95
C LEU A 87 1.53 -12.49 13.15
N SER A 88 0.21 -12.30 13.15
CA SER A 88 -0.54 -11.82 14.31
C SER A 88 -0.37 -12.74 15.51
N TYR A 89 -0.48 -14.07 15.32
CA TYR A 89 -0.20 -15.05 16.37
C TYR A 89 1.27 -14.99 16.82
N LYS A 90 2.21 -15.00 15.88
CA LYS A 90 3.66 -14.90 16.17
C LYS A 90 4.00 -13.70 17.03
N TYR A 91 3.32 -12.59 16.77
CA TYR A 91 3.56 -11.31 17.44
C TYR A 91 2.71 -11.10 18.70
N SER A 92 1.81 -12.03 19.03
CA SER A 92 0.86 -11.90 20.15
C SER A 92 -0.01 -10.65 20.04
N LEU A 93 -0.54 -10.39 18.83
CA LEU A 93 -1.38 -9.24 18.51
C LEU A 93 -2.83 -9.62 18.17
N THR A 94 -3.23 -10.85 18.38
CA THR A 94 -4.57 -11.37 18.05
C THR A 94 -5.71 -10.63 18.77
N ASP A 95 -5.43 -10.00 19.90
CA ASP A 95 -6.40 -9.19 20.63
C ASP A 95 -6.59 -7.80 20.01
N LYS A 96 -5.66 -7.36 19.14
CA LYS A 96 -5.65 -6.03 18.54
C LYS A 96 -5.81 -6.05 17.03
N THR A 97 -5.53 -7.18 16.36
CA THR A 97 -5.57 -7.27 14.91
C THR A 97 -6.46 -8.41 14.43
N LYS A 98 -7.28 -8.12 13.43
CA LYS A 98 -8.13 -9.09 12.74
C LYS A 98 -7.89 -8.97 11.25
N PHE A 99 -7.80 -10.09 10.53
CA PHE A 99 -7.58 -10.10 9.09
C PHE A 99 -8.66 -10.89 8.37
N GLU A 100 -9.20 -10.33 7.28
CA GLU A 100 -10.34 -10.87 6.55
C GLU A 100 -10.06 -10.85 5.04
N VAL A 101 -10.35 -11.97 4.37
CA VAL A 101 -10.43 -11.98 2.91
C VAL A 101 -11.75 -11.35 2.50
N VAL A 102 -11.70 -10.43 1.53
CA VAL A 102 -12.90 -9.77 1.01
C VAL A 102 -12.99 -9.93 -0.51
N GLU A 103 -14.21 -9.86 -1.04
CA GLU A 103 -14.42 -9.74 -2.49
C GLU A 103 -14.28 -8.28 -2.91
N PRO A 104 -13.80 -8.01 -4.14
CA PRO A 104 -13.80 -6.67 -4.71
C PRO A 104 -15.21 -6.09 -4.78
N GLY A 105 -15.38 -4.86 -4.28
CA GLY A 105 -16.69 -4.21 -4.30
C GLY A 105 -16.93 -3.31 -3.08
N PRO A 106 -18.21 -3.03 -2.76
CA PRO A 106 -18.56 -2.26 -1.58
C PRO A 106 -18.04 -2.90 -0.29
N LEU A 107 -17.59 -2.09 0.66
CA LEU A 107 -17.09 -2.55 1.94
C LEU A 107 -18.22 -3.17 2.78
N ALA A 108 -18.03 -4.39 3.27
CA ALA A 108 -19.03 -5.13 4.06
C ALA A 108 -19.08 -4.66 5.54
N TYR A 109 -19.04 -3.34 5.75
CA TYR A 109 -19.05 -2.71 7.06
C TYR A 109 -20.18 -1.70 7.19
N GLU A 110 -20.63 -1.45 8.42
CA GLU A 110 -21.66 -0.47 8.72
C GLU A 110 -21.16 0.96 8.50
N ASN A 111 -22.09 1.91 8.33
CA ASN A 111 -21.77 3.33 8.29
C ASN A 111 -21.15 3.77 9.64
N ASN A 112 -20.14 4.65 9.58
CA ASN A 112 -19.51 5.23 10.78
C ASN A 112 -18.95 4.17 11.74
N GLN A 113 -18.33 3.13 11.21
CA GLN A 113 -17.82 2.02 12.03
C GLN A 113 -16.39 2.27 12.52
N PHE A 114 -15.55 2.98 11.75
CA PHE A 114 -14.13 3.15 12.04
C PHE A 114 -13.78 4.61 12.35
N ASP A 115 -12.77 4.81 13.21
CA ASP A 115 -12.21 6.14 13.47
C ASP A 115 -11.17 6.55 12.44
N MET A 116 -10.57 5.57 11.76
CA MET A 116 -9.58 5.79 10.72
C MET A 116 -9.66 4.70 9.65
N VAL A 117 -9.58 5.10 8.38
CA VAL A 117 -9.20 4.21 7.29
C VAL A 117 -7.73 4.46 6.97
N PHE A 118 -6.99 3.38 6.92
CA PHE A 118 -5.58 3.33 6.54
C PHE A 118 -5.41 2.50 5.28
N SER A 119 -4.45 2.84 4.43
CA SER A 119 -4.06 2.01 3.29
C SER A 119 -2.63 2.32 2.88
N LYS A 120 -1.88 1.30 2.45
CA LYS A 120 -0.53 1.50 1.95
C LYS A 120 -0.32 0.81 0.61
N ASP A 121 -0.24 1.64 -0.45
CA ASP A 121 0.08 1.22 -1.82
C ASP A 121 -0.85 0.10 -2.35
N ALA A 122 -2.16 0.22 -2.08
CA ALA A 122 -3.17 -0.74 -2.50
C ALA A 122 -4.29 -0.11 -3.36
N PHE A 123 -4.55 1.16 -3.20
CA PHE A 123 -5.61 1.84 -3.96
C PHE A 123 -5.33 1.88 -5.47
N LEU A 124 -4.06 1.78 -5.89
CA LEU A 124 -3.69 1.71 -7.31
C LEU A 124 -4.38 0.53 -8.04
N HIS A 125 -4.73 -0.54 -7.35
CA HIS A 125 -5.43 -1.69 -7.94
C HIS A 125 -6.94 -1.45 -8.13
N ILE A 126 -7.51 -0.41 -7.53
CA ILE A 126 -8.94 -0.10 -7.58
C ILE A 126 -9.21 0.95 -8.68
N PRO A 127 -9.87 0.60 -9.80
CA PRO A 127 -10.08 1.53 -10.91
C PRO A 127 -11.04 2.68 -10.59
N ASP A 128 -12.08 2.42 -9.79
CA ASP A 128 -13.10 3.38 -9.38
C ASP A 128 -12.66 4.12 -8.11
N LYS A 129 -11.90 5.20 -8.28
CA LYS A 129 -11.41 6.03 -7.17
C LYS A 129 -12.52 6.80 -6.49
N GLU A 130 -13.52 7.19 -7.25
CA GLU A 130 -14.69 7.94 -6.77
C GLU A 130 -15.57 7.03 -5.89
N GLY A 131 -15.85 5.82 -6.34
CA GLY A 131 -16.59 4.81 -5.56
C GLY A 131 -15.81 4.39 -4.31
N LEU A 132 -14.49 4.21 -4.41
CA LEU A 132 -13.62 3.95 -3.26
C LEU A 132 -13.71 5.07 -2.23
N ALA A 133 -13.57 6.34 -2.65
CA ALA A 133 -13.64 7.49 -1.74
C ALA A 133 -15.01 7.59 -1.04
N ALA A 134 -16.10 7.31 -1.76
CA ALA A 134 -17.45 7.29 -1.20
C ALA A 134 -17.62 6.17 -0.16
N GLU A 135 -17.12 4.96 -0.42
CA GLU A 135 -17.17 3.85 0.54
C GLU A 135 -16.31 4.12 1.78
N VAL A 136 -15.11 4.68 1.59
CA VAL A 136 -14.24 5.10 2.70
C VAL A 136 -14.94 6.16 3.55
N ALA A 137 -15.57 7.18 2.93
CA ALA A 137 -16.34 8.20 3.65
C ALA A 137 -17.52 7.60 4.43
N ARG A 138 -18.20 6.60 3.85
CA ARG A 138 -19.33 5.93 4.48
C ARG A 138 -18.95 5.19 5.77
N VAL A 139 -17.83 4.50 5.77
CA VAL A 139 -17.42 3.68 6.92
C VAL A 139 -16.68 4.46 8.02
N ILE A 140 -16.16 5.65 7.70
CA ILE A 140 -15.47 6.51 8.68
C ILE A 140 -16.51 7.27 9.52
N ARG A 141 -16.28 7.33 10.83
CA ARG A 141 -17.05 8.16 11.79
C ARG A 141 -16.88 9.64 11.50
N PRO A 142 -17.88 10.51 11.85
CA PRO A 142 -17.66 11.97 11.88
C PRO A 142 -16.38 12.33 12.65
N GLY A 143 -15.58 13.23 12.12
CA GLY A 143 -14.27 13.60 12.67
C GLY A 143 -13.14 12.59 12.45
N GLY A 144 -13.42 11.44 11.85
CA GLY A 144 -12.44 10.39 11.59
C GLY A 144 -11.47 10.72 10.45
N LEU A 145 -10.46 9.88 10.23
CA LEU A 145 -9.31 10.13 9.37
C LEU A 145 -9.25 9.16 8.19
N LEU A 146 -8.87 9.66 7.03
CA LEU A 146 -8.29 8.87 5.95
C LEU A 146 -6.77 9.14 5.94
N VAL A 147 -5.97 8.08 6.02
CA VAL A 147 -4.50 8.14 5.90
C VAL A 147 -4.06 7.06 4.93
N ALA A 148 -3.52 7.45 3.79
CA ALA A 148 -3.04 6.48 2.81
C ALA A 148 -1.73 6.91 2.16
N SER A 149 -0.97 5.94 1.65
CA SER A 149 -0.02 6.17 0.57
C SER A 149 -0.47 5.39 -0.65
N ASP A 150 -0.15 5.90 -1.83
CA ASP A 150 -0.44 5.19 -3.05
C ASP A 150 0.52 5.56 -4.19
N TRP A 151 0.59 4.68 -5.19
CA TRP A 151 1.32 4.92 -6.41
C TRP A 151 0.44 5.72 -7.36
N MET A 152 0.85 6.95 -7.60
CA MET A 152 0.10 7.93 -8.40
C MET A 152 0.90 8.33 -9.64
N ARG A 153 0.27 9.12 -10.50
CA ARG A 153 0.86 9.69 -11.72
C ARG A 153 0.89 11.21 -11.67
N SER A 154 1.72 11.80 -12.52
CA SER A 154 1.79 13.26 -12.68
C SER A 154 0.51 13.87 -13.26
N ASN A 155 -0.22 13.11 -14.10
CA ASN A 155 -1.46 13.53 -14.77
C ASN A 155 -2.24 12.29 -15.22
N ASP A 156 -3.44 12.47 -15.78
CA ASP A 156 -4.32 11.42 -16.28
C ASP A 156 -4.30 11.30 -17.83
N GLU A 157 -3.31 11.91 -18.49
CA GLU A 157 -3.07 11.76 -19.93
C GLU A 157 -2.66 10.31 -20.27
N PRO A 158 -2.68 9.90 -21.55
CA PRO A 158 -2.20 8.57 -21.94
C PRO A 158 -0.81 8.27 -21.38
N LEU A 159 -0.59 7.01 -21.03
CA LEU A 159 0.70 6.54 -20.51
C LEU A 159 1.81 6.70 -21.53
N SER A 160 3.00 7.09 -21.08
CA SER A 160 4.21 7.00 -21.91
C SER A 160 4.59 5.55 -22.20
N ASP A 161 5.33 5.30 -23.27
CA ASP A 161 5.85 3.98 -23.57
C ASP A 161 6.68 3.40 -22.41
N MET A 162 7.44 4.25 -21.72
CA MET A 162 8.22 3.84 -20.54
C MET A 162 7.31 3.34 -19.40
N MET A 163 6.20 4.03 -19.14
CA MET A 163 5.24 3.63 -18.10
C MET A 163 4.51 2.36 -18.49
N ILE A 164 4.11 2.21 -19.76
CA ILE A 164 3.50 0.97 -20.28
C ILE A 164 4.46 -0.21 -20.09
N GLU A 165 5.73 -0.05 -20.44
CA GLU A 165 6.74 -1.10 -20.26
C GLU A 165 7.01 -1.42 -18.79
N TYR A 166 6.93 -0.44 -17.90
CA TYR A 166 7.09 -0.65 -16.47
C TYR A 166 5.91 -1.46 -15.90
N ILE A 167 4.67 -1.04 -16.15
CA ILE A 167 3.46 -1.74 -15.69
C ILE A 167 3.43 -3.18 -16.23
N ALA A 168 3.75 -3.37 -17.51
CA ALA A 168 3.82 -4.70 -18.10
C ALA A 168 4.91 -5.58 -17.46
N ALA A 169 6.01 -4.99 -17.00
CA ALA A 169 7.09 -5.72 -16.34
C ALA A 169 6.74 -6.12 -14.90
N GLU A 170 5.95 -5.28 -14.19
CA GLU A 170 5.42 -5.63 -12.85
C GLU A 170 4.44 -6.80 -12.93
N GLY A 171 3.69 -6.92 -14.02
CA GLY A 171 2.75 -8.02 -14.23
C GLY A 171 1.43 -7.88 -13.45
N MET A 172 1.21 -6.74 -12.80
CA MET A 172 0.02 -6.44 -12.01
C MET A 172 -0.89 -5.44 -12.73
N ASP A 173 -2.20 -5.52 -12.49
CA ASP A 173 -3.15 -4.52 -12.95
C ASP A 173 -3.02 -3.24 -12.11
N MET A 174 -2.48 -2.20 -12.71
CA MET A 174 -2.27 -0.90 -12.08
C MET A 174 -3.19 0.17 -12.68
N HIS A 175 -4.14 0.64 -11.90
CA HIS A 175 -5.06 1.72 -12.25
C HIS A 175 -4.63 3.05 -11.60
N MET A 176 -3.34 3.38 -11.74
CA MET A 176 -2.78 4.62 -11.19
C MET A 176 -3.45 5.83 -11.82
N CYS A 177 -3.74 6.84 -11.01
CA CYS A 177 -4.26 8.12 -11.46
C CYS A 177 -3.45 9.28 -10.89
N SER A 178 -3.77 10.51 -11.32
CA SER A 178 -3.10 11.69 -10.82
C SER A 178 -3.47 11.99 -9.36
N ILE A 179 -2.57 12.72 -8.69
CA ILE A 179 -2.84 13.27 -7.36
C ILE A 179 -4.06 14.21 -7.37
N GLY A 180 -4.30 14.87 -8.52
CA GLY A 180 -5.49 15.73 -8.74
C GLY A 180 -6.78 14.92 -8.67
N ARG A 181 -6.86 13.79 -9.40
CA ARG A 181 -8.04 12.92 -9.36
C ARG A 181 -8.33 12.36 -7.96
N TYR A 182 -7.28 12.01 -7.20
CA TYR A 182 -7.45 11.61 -5.80
C TYR A 182 -8.04 12.74 -4.96
N ARG A 183 -7.55 13.97 -5.13
CA ARG A 183 -8.11 15.14 -4.44
C ARG A 183 -9.59 15.30 -4.74
N ASP A 184 -9.95 15.30 -6.03
CA ASP A 184 -11.32 15.54 -6.48
C ASP A 184 -12.27 14.45 -5.97
N ALA A 185 -11.84 13.17 -6.00
CA ALA A 185 -12.62 12.05 -5.49
C ALA A 185 -12.88 12.16 -3.98
N ILE A 186 -11.84 12.47 -3.20
CA ILE A 186 -11.90 12.59 -1.73
C ILE A 186 -12.73 13.82 -1.33
N GLU A 187 -12.55 14.96 -2.01
CA GLU A 187 -13.34 16.16 -1.77
C GLU A 187 -14.83 15.95 -2.10
N SER A 188 -15.10 15.28 -3.24
CA SER A 188 -16.46 14.93 -3.65
C SER A 188 -17.15 13.96 -2.70
N ALA A 189 -16.39 13.11 -2.00
CA ALA A 189 -16.90 12.22 -0.96
C ALA A 189 -17.16 12.93 0.38
N GLY A 190 -16.88 14.24 0.49
CA GLY A 190 -17.18 15.06 1.65
C GLY A 190 -16.05 15.22 2.66
N PHE A 191 -14.84 14.75 2.36
CA PHE A 191 -13.68 14.99 3.21
C PHE A 191 -13.23 16.46 3.17
N VAL A 192 -12.68 16.91 4.27
CA VAL A 192 -12.05 18.22 4.48
C VAL A 192 -10.59 18.05 4.95
N ASP A 193 -9.86 19.16 5.11
CA ASP A 193 -8.46 19.16 5.55
C ASP A 193 -7.57 18.20 4.71
N ILE A 194 -7.77 18.24 3.38
CA ILE A 194 -7.10 17.32 2.44
C ILE A 194 -5.65 17.75 2.24
N GLU A 195 -4.73 16.93 2.70
CA GLU A 195 -3.28 17.07 2.49
C GLU A 195 -2.78 15.97 1.56
N LEU A 196 -2.16 16.37 0.46
CA LEU A 196 -1.54 15.46 -0.50
C LEU A 196 -0.05 15.78 -0.60
N THR A 197 0.79 14.80 -0.33
CA THR A 197 2.25 14.97 -0.30
C THR A 197 2.89 14.12 -1.40
N ASP A 198 3.55 14.78 -2.34
CA ASP A 198 4.35 14.11 -3.38
C ASP A 198 5.62 13.51 -2.76
N ARG A 199 5.80 12.22 -2.94
CA ARG A 199 6.94 11.44 -2.43
C ARG A 199 7.89 10.97 -3.53
N ASN A 200 7.73 11.42 -4.78
CA ASN A 200 8.52 10.96 -5.92
C ASN A 200 10.04 11.01 -5.67
N LYS A 201 10.57 12.11 -5.17
CA LYS A 201 12.02 12.25 -4.92
C LYS A 201 12.53 11.25 -3.88
N TRP A 202 11.73 10.98 -2.85
CA TRP A 202 12.09 10.03 -1.80
C TRP A 202 12.07 8.60 -2.36
N TYR A 203 11.01 8.21 -3.07
CA TYR A 203 10.89 6.90 -3.72
C TYR A 203 12.00 6.67 -4.75
N TYR A 204 12.31 7.68 -5.58
CA TYR A 204 13.44 7.60 -6.50
C TYR A 204 14.76 7.31 -5.79
N GLY A 205 15.03 8.02 -4.70
CA GLY A 205 16.24 7.79 -3.89
C GLY A 205 16.25 6.43 -3.21
N LEU A 206 15.10 5.96 -2.69
CA LEU A 206 14.93 4.65 -2.07
C LEU A 206 15.17 3.54 -3.10
N SER A 207 14.48 3.57 -4.24
CA SER A 207 14.60 2.55 -5.29
C SER A 207 16.03 2.38 -5.81
N LYS A 208 16.79 3.46 -5.90
CA LYS A 208 18.22 3.40 -6.25
C LYS A 208 19.06 2.70 -5.16
N ARG A 209 18.77 2.95 -3.89
CA ARG A 209 19.45 2.26 -2.77
C ARG A 209 19.10 0.78 -2.76
N GLU A 210 17.84 0.43 -2.97
CA GLU A 210 17.36 -0.95 -3.05
C GLU A 210 18.01 -1.69 -4.21
N LEU A 211 18.02 -1.11 -5.42
CA LEU A 211 18.70 -1.70 -6.58
C LEU A 211 20.20 -1.95 -6.30
N ALA A 212 20.87 -0.97 -5.68
CA ALA A 212 22.28 -1.13 -5.34
C ALA A 212 22.51 -2.22 -4.28
N ALA A 213 21.60 -2.37 -3.32
CA ALA A 213 21.65 -3.42 -2.30
C ALA A 213 21.39 -4.82 -2.88
N MET A 214 20.34 -4.96 -3.70
CA MET A 214 20.00 -6.23 -4.38
C MET A 214 21.09 -6.72 -5.33
N SER A 215 21.93 -5.83 -5.82
CA SER A 215 23.05 -6.16 -6.72
C SER A 215 24.29 -6.64 -5.99
N LYS A 216 24.31 -6.69 -4.65
CA LYS A 216 25.49 -7.01 -3.82
C LYS A 216 25.20 -8.10 -2.79
N SER A 217 26.22 -8.95 -2.49
CA SER A 217 26.18 -9.83 -1.32
C SER A 217 26.17 -9.02 -0.01
N PRO A 218 25.47 -9.52 1.06
CA PRO A 218 24.80 -10.83 1.13
C PRO A 218 23.34 -10.83 0.64
N LEU A 219 22.74 -9.65 0.30
CA LEU A 219 21.34 -9.56 -0.07
C LEU A 219 21.07 -10.30 -1.40
N ARG A 220 21.95 -10.11 -2.40
CA ARG A 220 21.85 -10.82 -3.68
C ARG A 220 21.77 -12.34 -3.51
N GLU A 221 22.60 -12.91 -2.65
CA GLU A 221 22.63 -14.35 -2.38
C GLU A 221 21.33 -14.82 -1.74
N LYS A 222 20.75 -14.08 -0.80
CA LYS A 222 19.47 -14.40 -0.18
C LYS A 222 18.34 -14.43 -1.22
N ILE A 223 18.30 -13.44 -2.09
CA ILE A 223 17.31 -13.33 -3.16
C ILE A 223 17.44 -14.51 -4.12
N VAL A 224 18.64 -14.77 -4.62
CA VAL A 224 18.88 -15.88 -5.56
C VAL A 224 18.53 -17.24 -4.95
N ASN A 225 18.85 -17.45 -3.68
CA ASN A 225 18.50 -18.70 -2.98
C ASN A 225 16.98 -18.89 -2.83
N LEU A 226 16.22 -17.81 -2.76
CA LEU A 226 14.76 -17.88 -2.61
C LEU A 226 14.04 -18.04 -3.96
N ILE A 227 14.36 -17.17 -4.94
CA ILE A 227 13.60 -17.08 -6.20
C ILE A 227 14.36 -17.60 -7.42
N GLY A 228 15.66 -17.89 -7.31
CA GLY A 228 16.52 -18.33 -8.40
C GLY A 228 17.17 -17.17 -9.16
N GLU A 229 18.24 -17.49 -9.91
CA GLU A 229 19.03 -16.47 -10.63
C GLU A 229 18.25 -15.73 -11.71
N ALA A 230 17.41 -16.45 -12.48
CA ALA A 230 16.63 -15.87 -13.57
C ALA A 230 15.61 -14.85 -13.07
N GLU A 231 14.82 -15.20 -12.04
CA GLU A 231 13.83 -14.28 -11.45
C GLU A 231 14.52 -13.13 -10.74
N ALA A 232 15.64 -13.36 -10.06
CA ALA A 232 16.40 -12.29 -9.44
C ALA A 232 16.97 -11.29 -10.47
N ALA A 233 17.34 -11.75 -11.67
CA ALA A 233 17.75 -10.88 -12.77
C ALA A 233 16.57 -10.09 -13.34
N LYS A 234 15.42 -10.74 -13.54
CA LYS A 234 14.17 -10.09 -13.98
C LYS A 234 13.76 -8.96 -13.00
N THR A 235 13.79 -9.24 -11.71
CA THR A 235 13.47 -8.25 -10.67
C THR A 235 14.37 -7.01 -10.75
N ILE A 236 15.68 -7.18 -10.97
CA ILE A 236 16.60 -6.05 -11.16
C ILE A 236 16.17 -5.17 -12.36
N GLU A 237 15.73 -5.79 -13.46
CA GLU A 237 15.25 -5.02 -14.64
C GLU A 237 13.95 -4.28 -14.33
N ILE A 238 13.03 -4.86 -13.55
CA ILE A 238 11.81 -4.18 -13.09
C ILE A 238 12.19 -2.93 -12.26
N TRP A 239 13.10 -3.06 -11.26
CA TRP A 239 13.58 -1.91 -10.49
C TRP A 239 14.22 -0.81 -11.35
N LYS A 240 14.95 -1.16 -12.40
CA LYS A 240 15.50 -0.18 -13.33
C LYS A 240 14.41 0.58 -14.08
N LYS A 241 13.35 -0.13 -14.52
CA LYS A 241 12.18 0.49 -15.18
C LYS A 241 11.43 1.41 -14.21
N MET A 242 11.18 0.98 -12.97
CA MET A 242 10.58 1.80 -11.91
C MET A 242 11.42 3.08 -11.67
N ILE A 243 12.72 2.96 -11.56
CA ILE A 243 13.61 4.12 -11.41
C ILE A 243 13.48 5.07 -12.60
N GLY A 244 13.37 4.56 -13.82
CA GLY A 244 13.17 5.37 -15.03
C GLY A 244 11.87 6.19 -15.01
N VAL A 245 10.75 5.57 -14.64
CA VAL A 245 9.45 6.28 -14.55
C VAL A 245 9.36 7.23 -13.35
N LEU A 246 10.11 6.97 -12.27
CA LEU A 246 10.27 7.92 -11.16
C LEU A 246 11.13 9.12 -11.58
N GLU A 247 12.22 8.89 -12.31
CA GLU A 247 13.13 9.93 -12.80
C GLU A 247 12.45 10.84 -13.82
N SER A 248 11.63 10.29 -14.72
CA SER A 248 10.83 11.06 -15.67
C SER A 248 9.81 11.98 -14.97
N GLY A 249 9.44 11.64 -13.72
CA GLY A 249 8.41 12.32 -12.95
C GLY A 249 6.98 11.92 -13.33
N GLU A 250 6.79 10.93 -14.20
CA GLU A 250 5.45 10.39 -14.50
C GLU A 250 4.89 9.56 -13.36
N HIS A 251 5.72 8.70 -12.75
CA HIS A 251 5.35 7.98 -11.53
C HIS A 251 5.57 8.87 -10.29
N ARG A 252 4.50 9.12 -9.54
CA ARG A 252 4.49 10.04 -8.40
C ARG A 252 3.83 9.44 -7.17
N PRO A 253 4.47 8.49 -6.51
CA PRO A 253 3.97 8.00 -5.23
C PRO A 253 3.75 9.16 -4.26
N GLY A 254 2.70 9.07 -3.46
CA GLY A 254 2.33 10.16 -2.57
C GLY A 254 1.52 9.74 -1.37
N HIS A 255 1.46 10.62 -0.38
CA HIS A 255 0.59 10.44 0.79
C HIS A 255 -0.71 11.21 0.64
N ILE A 256 -1.75 10.64 1.18
CA ILE A 256 -3.09 11.19 1.29
C ILE A 256 -3.45 11.27 2.78
N ARG A 257 -3.84 12.44 3.24
CA ARG A 257 -4.47 12.63 4.54
C ARG A 257 -5.73 13.47 4.35
N ALA A 258 -6.80 13.07 5.00
CA ALA A 258 -8.05 13.83 4.98
C ALA A 258 -8.86 13.54 6.24
N ARG A 259 -9.85 14.37 6.52
CA ARG A 259 -10.72 14.25 7.69
C ARG A 259 -12.18 14.29 7.26
N MET A 260 -13.01 13.43 7.85
CA MET A 260 -14.46 13.60 7.78
C MET A 260 -14.89 14.78 8.69
N PRO A 261 -15.81 15.62 8.25
CA PRO A 261 -16.42 16.62 9.14
C PRO A 261 -16.99 16.00 10.41
N ALA A 262 -17.01 16.77 11.52
CA ALA A 262 -17.55 16.35 12.82
C ALA A 262 -19.09 16.34 12.83
#